data_06575247ee46cb72d1f00a43a881c7a9
#
_entry.id   06575247ee46cb72d1f00a43a881c7a9
#
_cell.length_a   1.000
_cell.length_b   1.000
_cell.length_c   1.000
_cell.angle_alpha   90.00
_cell.angle_beta   90.00
_cell.angle_gamma   90.00
#
_symmetry.space_group_name_H-M   'P 1'
#
loop_
_entity.id
_entity.type
_entity.pdbx_description
1 polymer ?
#
loop_
_entity_poly.entity_id
_entity_poly.type
_entity_poly.pdbx_seq_one_letter_code
_entity_poly.pdbx_strand_id
1 'polypeptide(L)'
;KKRIMDAVEQTNYRPNIISKSLKMGKSNTICLLVSTIQNPIFAEITQGVEDTARKSGYIVVLCNTDEDEAIEREYIENMKTRWVDGFIICSAVNSSQYIKRLRGEGFPVVMVNRFDKEDEKNVDTVGVDNYQAAYDATRYLIQTGHRRIALGCGSEELYLYRERYRGYREALEDAGISYDDGLVMRETYSQECFYQLTKKLMSAGDPPDAIFALSDPIAFRIMHALHDMNLNIPNDIAVIGFDNVELSSMVEPPLTTVSQPLYDLGCAAAKSLIRQIQHKDRCGELPTPVNSVLGTSLILRRST
;
A
#
# COMPACT_ATOMS: atom_id res chain seq x y z
N LYS A 1 16.73 46.57 3.53
CA LYS A 1 15.76 45.44 3.62
C LYS A 1 14.31 45.94 3.60
N LYS A 2 13.91 46.96 4.44
CA LYS A 2 12.55 47.52 4.49
C LYS A 2 12.08 48.10 3.15
N ARG A 3 12.89 48.95 2.48
CA ARG A 3 12.59 49.52 1.15
C ARG A 3 12.34 48.48 0.05
N ILE A 4 13.03 47.34 0.11
CA ILE A 4 12.83 46.23 -0.84
C ILE A 4 11.51 45.53 -0.55
N MET A 5 11.16 45.30 0.71
CA MET A 5 9.89 44.70 1.10
C MET A 5 8.71 45.62 0.73
N ASP A 6 8.82 46.92 0.97
CA ASP A 6 7.80 47.90 0.58
C ASP A 6 7.57 47.94 -0.94
N ALA A 7 8.64 47.82 -1.74
CA ALA A 7 8.53 47.72 -3.20
C ALA A 7 7.90 46.41 -3.68
N VAL A 8 8.20 45.27 -3.00
CA VAL A 8 7.58 43.98 -3.29
C VAL A 8 6.08 44.01 -3.02
N GLU A 9 5.64 44.61 -1.90
CA GLU A 9 4.21 44.79 -1.59
C GLU A 9 3.52 45.72 -2.58
N GLN A 10 4.12 46.87 -2.92
CA GLN A 10 3.56 47.84 -3.87
C GLN A 10 3.41 47.32 -5.29
N THR A 11 4.35 46.46 -5.72
CA THR A 11 4.34 45.88 -7.08
C THR A 11 3.62 44.55 -7.16
N ASN A 12 3.14 44.02 -6.02
CA ASN A 12 2.59 42.66 -5.91
C ASN A 12 3.53 41.60 -6.55
N TYR A 13 4.84 41.85 -6.47
CA TYR A 13 5.86 41.02 -7.08
C TYR A 13 5.87 39.64 -6.40
N ARG A 14 5.55 38.63 -7.15
CA ARG A 14 5.75 37.23 -6.75
C ARG A 14 6.97 36.67 -7.49
N PRO A 15 8.00 36.22 -6.77
CA PRO A 15 9.14 35.58 -7.41
C PRO A 15 8.66 34.43 -8.29
N ASN A 16 9.13 34.40 -9.53
CA ASN A 16 8.83 33.24 -10.40
C ASN A 16 9.55 32.01 -9.85
N ILE A 17 8.76 31.06 -9.35
CA ILE A 17 9.26 29.82 -8.74
C ILE A 17 10.13 29.05 -9.74
N ILE A 18 9.76 29.04 -11.03
CA ILE A 18 10.51 28.37 -12.11
C ILE A 18 11.91 28.96 -12.24
N SER A 19 12.03 30.29 -12.25
CA SER A 19 13.34 30.98 -12.33
C SER A 19 14.20 30.74 -11.09
N LYS A 20 13.58 30.62 -9.92
CA LYS A 20 14.27 30.28 -8.68
C LYS A 20 14.74 28.81 -8.69
N SER A 21 13.89 27.88 -9.13
CA SER A 21 14.21 26.45 -9.25
C SER A 21 15.35 26.22 -10.23
N LEU A 22 15.33 26.88 -11.40
CA LEU A 22 16.43 26.85 -12.37
C LEU A 22 17.77 27.31 -11.77
N LYS A 23 17.74 28.38 -10.96
CA LYS A 23 18.96 28.88 -10.32
C LYS A 23 19.47 28.03 -9.18
N MET A 24 18.55 27.36 -8.46
CA MET A 24 18.88 26.54 -7.28
C MET A 24 19.04 25.04 -7.61
N GLY A 25 18.65 24.60 -8.80
CA GLY A 25 18.64 23.18 -9.19
C GLY A 25 17.64 22.33 -8.41
N LYS A 26 16.61 22.98 -7.79
CA LYS A 26 15.60 22.32 -6.94
C LYS A 26 14.23 22.89 -7.17
N SER A 27 13.24 22.01 -7.20
CA SER A 27 11.82 22.39 -7.34
C SER A 27 11.08 22.44 -6.00
N ASN A 28 11.60 21.78 -4.96
CA ASN A 28 10.92 21.44 -3.72
C ASN A 28 9.59 20.67 -4.01
N THR A 29 9.62 19.80 -5.00
CA THR A 29 8.46 19.02 -5.41
C THR A 29 8.81 17.52 -5.35
N ILE A 30 7.93 16.74 -4.74
CA ILE A 30 8.01 15.28 -4.64
C ILE A 30 6.89 14.69 -5.50
N CYS A 31 7.21 13.69 -6.33
CA CYS A 31 6.20 12.92 -7.04
C CYS A 31 5.81 11.71 -6.20
N LEU A 32 4.52 11.52 -5.97
CA LEU A 32 3.92 10.34 -5.34
C LEU A 32 3.10 9.60 -6.40
N LEU A 33 3.52 8.38 -6.75
CA LEU A 33 2.76 7.50 -7.62
C LEU A 33 1.99 6.48 -6.78
N VAL A 34 0.69 6.38 -7.04
CA VAL A 34 -0.21 5.39 -6.42
C VAL A 34 -0.87 4.55 -7.51
N SER A 35 -1.14 3.28 -7.21
CA SER A 35 -1.75 2.38 -8.20
C SER A 35 -3.19 2.75 -8.52
N THR A 36 -3.98 3.13 -7.51
CA THR A 36 -5.34 3.61 -7.72
C THR A 36 -5.83 4.46 -6.55
N ILE A 37 -6.41 5.61 -6.87
CA ILE A 37 -7.03 6.49 -5.85
C ILE A 37 -8.33 5.91 -5.27
N GLN A 38 -8.86 4.83 -5.87
CA GLN A 38 -10.10 4.19 -5.39
C GLN A 38 -9.86 3.29 -4.17
N ASN A 39 -8.64 2.80 -3.98
CA ASN A 39 -8.32 2.00 -2.80
C ASN A 39 -7.97 2.91 -1.61
N PRO A 40 -8.74 2.86 -0.50
CA PRO A 40 -8.58 3.77 0.65
C PRO A 40 -7.20 3.77 1.28
N ILE A 41 -6.43 2.68 1.18
CA ILE A 41 -5.07 2.62 1.76
C ILE A 41 -4.16 3.73 1.23
N PHE A 42 -4.31 4.08 -0.07
CA PHE A 42 -3.48 5.11 -0.68
C PHE A 42 -3.84 6.53 -0.23
N ALA A 43 -5.08 6.75 0.24
CA ALA A 43 -5.48 8.03 0.81
C ALA A 43 -4.72 8.31 2.13
N GLU A 44 -4.66 7.33 3.03
CA GLU A 44 -3.96 7.45 4.31
C GLU A 44 -2.44 7.57 4.11
N ILE A 45 -1.84 6.76 3.22
CA ILE A 45 -0.42 6.87 2.87
C ILE A 45 -0.12 8.26 2.30
N THR A 46 -0.98 8.74 1.37
CA THR A 46 -0.83 10.07 0.76
C THR A 46 -0.87 11.18 1.81
N GLN A 47 -1.77 11.08 2.79
CA GLN A 47 -1.86 12.05 3.88
C GLN A 47 -0.57 12.09 4.70
N GLY A 48 -0.01 10.93 5.06
CA GLY A 48 1.26 10.84 5.77
C GLY A 48 2.44 11.45 4.98
N VAL A 49 2.48 11.18 3.67
CA VAL A 49 3.47 11.77 2.75
C VAL A 49 3.31 13.29 2.69
N GLU A 50 2.09 13.78 2.44
CA GLU A 50 1.81 15.23 2.28
C GLU A 50 2.15 16.01 3.55
N ASP A 51 1.66 15.55 4.70
CA ASP A 51 1.92 16.21 5.99
C ASP A 51 3.42 16.32 6.30
N THR A 52 4.18 15.27 5.99
CA THR A 52 5.63 15.24 6.24
C THR A 52 6.39 16.11 5.23
N ALA A 53 6.02 16.04 3.95
CA ALA A 53 6.60 16.84 2.88
C ALA A 53 6.35 18.33 3.12
N ARG A 54 5.13 18.73 3.43
CA ARG A 54 4.73 20.11 3.69
C ARG A 54 5.49 20.73 4.88
N LYS A 55 5.64 19.97 5.99
CA LYS A 55 6.45 20.40 7.16
C LYS A 55 7.92 20.61 6.79
N SER A 56 8.40 19.94 5.75
CA SER A 56 9.78 20.06 5.25
C SER A 56 9.92 21.04 4.08
N GLY A 57 8.85 21.73 3.70
CA GLY A 57 8.85 22.73 2.62
C GLY A 57 8.73 22.18 1.21
N TYR A 58 8.26 20.93 1.07
CA TYR A 58 7.99 20.28 -0.21
C TYR A 58 6.51 20.29 -0.56
N ILE A 59 6.22 20.29 -1.86
CA ILE A 59 4.89 20.09 -2.44
C ILE A 59 4.86 18.64 -2.97
N VAL A 60 3.71 17.97 -2.82
CA VAL A 60 3.49 16.62 -3.37
C VAL A 60 2.62 16.71 -4.62
N VAL A 61 3.08 16.10 -5.70
CA VAL A 61 2.29 15.86 -6.91
C VAL A 61 1.89 14.39 -6.93
N LEU A 62 0.58 14.13 -6.85
CA LEU A 62 0.01 12.80 -6.90
C LEU A 62 -0.22 12.36 -8.35
N CYS A 63 0.26 11.18 -8.71
CA CYS A 63 0.04 10.54 -10.00
C CYS A 63 -0.67 9.19 -9.79
N ASN A 64 -1.83 9.00 -10.41
CA ASN A 64 -2.60 7.77 -10.38
C ASN A 64 -2.25 6.91 -11.59
N THR A 65 -1.73 5.70 -11.38
CA THR A 65 -1.23 4.86 -12.48
C THR A 65 -2.24 3.85 -13.00
N ASP A 66 -3.40 3.70 -12.33
CA ASP A 66 -4.46 2.73 -12.65
C ASP A 66 -3.96 1.27 -12.79
N GLU A 67 -2.90 0.93 -12.02
CA GLU A 67 -2.21 -0.38 -12.08
C GLU A 67 -1.57 -0.69 -13.44
N ASP A 68 -1.36 0.32 -14.29
CA ASP A 68 -0.75 0.21 -15.61
C ASP A 68 0.73 0.65 -15.57
N GLU A 69 1.62 -0.29 -15.92
CA GLU A 69 3.07 -0.05 -15.97
C GLU A 69 3.46 1.00 -17.02
N ALA A 70 2.75 1.09 -18.13
CA ALA A 70 3.03 2.07 -19.17
C ALA A 70 2.69 3.49 -18.71
N ILE A 71 1.55 3.64 -18.01
CA ILE A 71 1.15 4.92 -17.40
C ILE A 71 2.14 5.31 -16.28
N GLU A 72 2.58 4.35 -15.45
CA GLU A 72 3.59 4.61 -14.42
C GLU A 72 4.87 5.17 -15.03
N ARG A 73 5.39 4.52 -16.08
CA ARG A 73 6.60 4.97 -16.80
C ARG A 73 6.41 6.33 -17.43
N GLU A 74 5.27 6.58 -18.07
CA GLU A 74 4.95 7.88 -18.66
C GLU A 74 4.98 9.00 -17.61
N TYR A 75 4.35 8.79 -16.45
CA TYR A 75 4.39 9.76 -15.36
C TYR A 75 5.82 10.01 -14.87
N ILE A 76 6.60 8.96 -14.65
CA ILE A 76 7.98 9.13 -14.17
C ILE A 76 8.81 9.93 -15.19
N GLU A 77 8.77 9.60 -16.51
CA GLU A 77 9.53 10.33 -17.52
C GLU A 77 9.06 11.79 -17.62
N ASN A 78 7.76 12.05 -17.56
CA ASN A 78 7.22 13.40 -17.54
C ASN A 78 7.66 14.20 -16.29
N MET A 79 7.69 13.56 -15.12
CA MET A 79 8.07 14.23 -13.87
C MET A 79 9.59 14.48 -13.79
N LYS A 80 10.42 13.59 -14.35
CA LYS A 80 11.87 13.83 -14.49
C LYS A 80 12.15 15.14 -15.24
N THR A 81 11.43 15.40 -16.32
CA THR A 81 11.59 16.63 -17.13
C THR A 81 10.98 17.86 -16.47
N ARG A 82 10.05 17.69 -15.54
CA ARG A 82 9.38 18.78 -14.81
C ARG A 82 10.03 19.12 -13.46
N TRP A 83 11.24 18.59 -13.23
CA TRP A 83 12.09 18.97 -12.10
C TRP A 83 11.54 18.53 -10.74
N VAL A 84 11.04 17.30 -10.60
CA VAL A 84 10.81 16.77 -9.26
C VAL A 84 12.14 16.40 -8.61
N ASP A 85 12.23 16.59 -7.30
CA ASP A 85 13.44 16.32 -6.53
C ASP A 85 13.57 14.82 -6.16
N GLY A 86 12.48 14.06 -6.28
CA GLY A 86 12.46 12.62 -6.03
C GLY A 86 11.08 11.99 -6.12
N PHE A 87 11.05 10.66 -5.99
CA PHE A 87 9.85 9.84 -6.21
C PHE A 87 9.54 8.96 -5.00
N ILE A 88 8.27 8.93 -4.61
CA ILE A 88 7.68 7.91 -3.73
C ILE A 88 6.77 7.05 -4.60
N ILE A 89 6.98 5.73 -4.63
CA ILE A 89 6.30 4.81 -5.52
C ILE A 89 5.53 3.77 -4.69
N CYS A 90 4.19 3.79 -4.82
CA CYS A 90 3.26 2.85 -4.19
C CYS A 90 2.53 1.98 -5.23
N SER A 91 2.90 2.09 -6.50
CA SER A 91 2.18 1.49 -7.62
C SER A 91 2.90 0.31 -8.25
N ALA A 92 4.18 0.12 -7.95
CA ALA A 92 5.08 -0.77 -8.68
C ALA A 92 4.49 -2.18 -8.94
N VAL A 93 4.30 -2.47 -10.21
CA VAL A 93 4.02 -3.79 -10.75
C VAL A 93 5.18 -4.14 -11.67
N ASN A 94 5.99 -5.15 -11.34
CA ASN A 94 7.11 -5.65 -12.16
C ASN A 94 8.14 -4.59 -12.64
N SER A 95 8.29 -3.49 -11.92
CA SER A 95 9.10 -2.33 -12.36
C SER A 95 10.52 -2.29 -11.78
N SER A 96 10.98 -3.33 -11.05
CA SER A 96 12.28 -3.33 -10.33
C SER A 96 13.47 -2.89 -11.19
N GLN A 97 13.56 -3.32 -12.46
CA GLN A 97 14.65 -2.89 -13.34
C GLN A 97 14.57 -1.40 -13.70
N TYR A 98 13.35 -0.91 -13.91
CA TYR A 98 13.15 0.50 -14.23
C TYR A 98 13.44 1.40 -13.02
N ILE A 99 13.00 1.00 -11.84
CA ILE A 99 13.28 1.71 -10.58
C ILE A 99 14.79 1.75 -10.28
N LYS A 100 15.48 0.62 -10.49
CA LYS A 100 16.95 0.55 -10.38
C LYS A 100 17.63 1.52 -11.35
N ARG A 101 17.15 1.60 -12.59
CA ARG A 101 17.66 2.55 -13.59
C ARG A 101 17.41 4.00 -13.14
N LEU A 102 16.21 4.33 -12.67
CA LEU A 102 15.84 5.66 -12.20
C LEU A 102 16.78 6.14 -11.08
N ARG A 103 17.08 5.24 -10.12
CA ARG A 103 18.08 5.51 -9.08
C ARG A 103 19.49 5.66 -9.68
N GLY A 104 19.86 4.82 -10.65
CA GLY A 104 21.15 4.92 -11.35
C GLY A 104 21.34 6.24 -12.10
N GLU A 105 20.26 6.86 -12.56
CA GLU A 105 20.24 8.20 -13.12
C GLU A 105 20.36 9.30 -12.04
N GLY A 106 20.45 8.91 -10.77
CA GLY A 106 20.67 9.81 -9.63
C GLY A 106 19.39 10.37 -9.02
N PHE A 107 18.20 9.86 -9.33
CA PHE A 107 16.97 10.27 -8.67
C PHE A 107 16.82 9.62 -7.30
N PRO A 108 16.53 10.38 -6.23
CA PRO A 108 16.03 9.84 -4.97
C PRO A 108 14.72 9.07 -5.18
N VAL A 109 14.67 7.82 -4.69
CA VAL A 109 13.50 6.95 -4.84
C VAL A 109 13.25 6.20 -3.55
N VAL A 110 11.98 6.13 -3.15
CA VAL A 110 11.48 5.29 -2.06
C VAL A 110 10.29 4.50 -2.56
N MET A 111 10.29 3.19 -2.34
CA MET A 111 9.10 2.36 -2.58
C MET A 111 8.35 2.13 -1.27
N VAL A 112 7.03 2.18 -1.33
CA VAL A 112 6.18 2.04 -0.16
C VAL A 112 5.07 1.02 -0.41
N ASN A 113 4.86 0.10 0.53
CA ASN A 113 3.82 -0.92 0.54
C ASN A 113 3.92 -1.95 -0.61
N ARG A 114 4.14 -1.52 -1.85
CA ARG A 114 4.26 -2.39 -3.03
C ARG A 114 5.70 -2.36 -3.55
N PHE A 115 6.46 -3.41 -3.29
CA PHE A 115 7.83 -3.63 -3.77
C PHE A 115 8.18 -5.11 -3.65
N ASP A 116 9.13 -5.58 -4.45
CA ASP A 116 9.69 -6.92 -4.34
C ASP A 116 10.90 -6.93 -3.40
N LYS A 117 11.23 -8.10 -2.86
CA LYS A 117 12.42 -8.28 -2.00
C LYS A 117 13.73 -7.90 -2.70
N GLU A 118 13.77 -7.98 -4.02
CA GLU A 118 14.92 -7.56 -4.80
C GLU A 118 15.12 -6.04 -4.79
N ASP A 119 14.04 -5.28 -4.66
CA ASP A 119 14.09 -3.81 -4.61
C ASP A 119 14.78 -3.31 -3.35
N GLU A 120 14.68 -4.03 -2.23
CA GLU A 120 15.32 -3.71 -0.96
C GLU A 120 16.85 -3.52 -1.06
N LYS A 121 17.47 -4.13 -2.07
CA LYS A 121 18.90 -3.98 -2.34
C LYS A 121 19.24 -2.72 -3.14
N ASN A 122 18.27 -2.17 -3.81
CA ASN A 122 18.47 -1.14 -4.82
C ASN A 122 17.95 0.22 -4.39
N VAL A 123 16.84 0.28 -3.64
CA VAL A 123 16.18 1.53 -3.23
C VAL A 123 15.72 1.43 -1.78
N ASP A 124 15.43 2.57 -1.16
CA ASP A 124 14.79 2.58 0.16
C ASP A 124 13.39 1.98 0.03
N THR A 125 13.03 1.11 0.96
CA THR A 125 11.69 0.54 1.05
C THR A 125 11.06 0.81 2.41
N VAL A 126 9.74 1.01 2.41
CA VAL A 126 8.94 1.16 3.62
C VAL A 126 7.71 0.26 3.50
N GLY A 127 7.58 -0.69 4.41
CA GLY A 127 6.49 -1.68 4.36
C GLY A 127 6.20 -2.31 5.71
N VAL A 128 5.46 -3.41 5.67
CA VAL A 128 5.13 -4.26 6.83
C VAL A 128 5.57 -5.69 6.55
N ASP A 129 5.68 -6.50 7.60
CA ASP A 129 5.88 -7.95 7.46
C ASP A 129 4.54 -8.61 7.07
N ASN A 130 4.30 -8.72 5.76
CA ASN A 130 3.08 -9.29 5.19
C ASN A 130 2.92 -10.78 5.53
N TYR A 131 4.04 -11.51 5.60
CA TYR A 131 4.04 -12.93 5.95
C TYR A 131 3.60 -13.13 7.39
N GLN A 132 4.29 -12.47 8.34
CA GLN A 132 3.99 -12.63 9.76
C GLN A 132 2.58 -12.16 10.09
N ALA A 133 2.14 -11.05 9.51
CA ALA A 133 0.80 -10.51 9.71
C ALA A 133 -0.31 -11.48 9.26
N ALA A 134 -0.13 -12.12 8.10
CA ALA A 134 -1.08 -13.10 7.58
C ALA A 134 -1.04 -14.43 8.36
N TYR A 135 0.16 -14.85 8.76
CA TYR A 135 0.33 -16.01 9.63
C TYR A 135 -0.43 -15.81 10.96
N ASP A 136 -0.25 -14.67 11.62
CA ASP A 136 -0.91 -14.36 12.89
C ASP A 136 -2.44 -14.26 12.76
N ALA A 137 -2.96 -13.67 11.67
CA ALA A 137 -4.39 -13.61 11.38
C ALA A 137 -5.00 -14.99 11.17
N THR A 138 -4.32 -15.85 10.40
CA THR A 138 -4.78 -17.23 10.16
C THR A 138 -4.72 -18.06 11.45
N ARG A 139 -3.62 -17.93 12.19
CA ARG A 139 -3.47 -18.60 13.50
C ARG A 139 -4.58 -18.21 14.47
N TYR A 140 -5.01 -16.94 14.49
CA TYR A 140 -6.13 -16.48 15.29
C TYR A 140 -7.42 -17.24 14.94
N LEU A 141 -7.78 -17.38 13.65
CA LEU A 141 -8.95 -18.15 13.23
C LEU A 141 -8.86 -19.62 13.70
N ILE A 142 -7.67 -20.22 13.59
CA ILE A 142 -7.44 -21.59 14.05
C ILE A 142 -7.62 -21.70 15.57
N GLN A 143 -7.12 -20.75 16.34
CA GLN A 143 -7.23 -20.70 17.80
C GLN A 143 -8.67 -20.49 18.28
N THR A 144 -9.50 -19.77 17.51
CA THR A 144 -10.93 -19.60 17.77
C THR A 144 -11.80 -20.78 17.32
N GLY A 145 -11.18 -21.82 16.79
CA GLY A 145 -11.85 -23.10 16.52
C GLY A 145 -12.12 -23.42 15.06
N HIS A 146 -11.83 -22.48 14.13
CA HIS A 146 -12.05 -22.68 12.71
C HIS A 146 -11.05 -23.68 12.13
N ARG A 147 -11.52 -24.52 11.20
CA ARG A 147 -10.71 -25.59 10.61
C ARG A 147 -10.78 -25.62 9.08
N ARG A 148 -11.81 -25.07 8.50
CA ARG A 148 -11.98 -25.01 7.05
C ARG A 148 -11.96 -23.53 6.60
N ILE A 149 -10.76 -22.96 6.56
CA ILE A 149 -10.53 -21.54 6.35
C ILE A 149 -10.29 -21.29 4.86
N ALA A 150 -11.15 -20.49 4.24
CA ALA A 150 -10.95 -20.04 2.86
C ALA A 150 -10.09 -18.75 2.80
N LEU A 151 -9.50 -18.51 1.63
CA LEU A 151 -8.68 -17.33 1.37
C LEU A 151 -9.24 -16.53 0.20
N GLY A 152 -9.42 -15.22 0.39
CA GLY A 152 -9.64 -14.25 -0.71
C GLY A 152 -8.32 -13.58 -1.08
N CYS A 153 -7.69 -14.03 -2.17
CA CYS A 153 -6.36 -13.61 -2.59
C CYS A 153 -6.45 -12.66 -3.80
N GLY A 154 -5.79 -11.51 -3.76
CA GLY A 154 -5.59 -10.64 -4.90
C GLY A 154 -4.51 -11.19 -5.85
N SER A 155 -4.01 -10.33 -6.76
CA SER A 155 -3.02 -10.74 -7.75
C SER A 155 -1.72 -11.26 -7.13
N GLU A 156 -1.38 -12.51 -7.41
CA GLU A 156 -0.11 -13.13 -7.01
C GLU A 156 1.12 -12.49 -7.72
N GLU A 157 0.93 -11.63 -8.69
CA GLU A 157 2.00 -10.83 -9.28
C GLU A 157 2.59 -9.86 -8.25
N LEU A 158 1.79 -9.41 -7.28
CA LEU A 158 2.25 -8.55 -6.21
C LEU A 158 2.90 -9.35 -5.08
N TYR A 159 4.15 -9.05 -4.77
CA TYR A 159 4.93 -9.72 -3.72
C TYR A 159 4.20 -9.74 -2.37
N LEU A 160 3.51 -8.66 -2.00
CA LEU A 160 2.75 -8.59 -0.75
C LEU A 160 1.68 -9.69 -0.64
N TYR A 161 0.96 -9.99 -1.74
CA TYR A 161 -0.05 -11.05 -1.72
C TYR A 161 0.60 -12.44 -1.69
N ARG A 162 1.75 -12.65 -2.34
CA ARG A 162 2.52 -13.91 -2.21
C ARG A 162 2.95 -14.16 -0.78
N GLU A 163 3.43 -13.13 -0.07
CA GLU A 163 3.84 -13.27 1.33
C GLU A 163 2.65 -13.51 2.26
N ARG A 164 1.54 -12.79 2.08
CA ARG A 164 0.30 -13.04 2.84
C ARG A 164 -0.23 -14.46 2.60
N TYR A 165 -0.23 -14.90 1.36
CA TYR A 165 -0.62 -16.26 0.99
C TYR A 165 0.30 -17.32 1.64
N ARG A 166 1.61 -17.06 1.64
CA ARG A 166 2.58 -17.93 2.30
C ARG A 166 2.32 -18.03 3.80
N GLY A 167 2.08 -16.92 4.47
CA GLY A 167 1.74 -16.87 5.90
C GLY A 167 0.46 -17.66 6.22
N TYR A 168 -0.59 -17.53 5.39
CA TYR A 168 -1.81 -18.32 5.51
C TYR A 168 -1.51 -19.83 5.40
N ARG A 169 -0.75 -20.27 4.40
CA ARG A 169 -0.43 -21.67 4.18
C ARG A 169 0.36 -22.27 5.34
N GLU A 170 1.42 -21.59 5.76
CA GLU A 170 2.27 -22.09 6.84
C GLU A 170 1.51 -22.16 8.18
N ALA A 171 0.60 -21.22 8.46
CA ALA A 171 -0.23 -21.30 9.66
C ALA A 171 -1.17 -22.52 9.67
N LEU A 172 -1.73 -22.92 8.51
CA LEU A 172 -2.52 -24.17 8.38
C LEU A 172 -1.64 -25.39 8.59
N GLU A 173 -0.47 -25.43 7.97
CA GLU A 173 0.48 -26.54 8.05
C GLU A 173 0.94 -26.77 9.50
N ASP A 174 1.34 -25.71 10.20
CA ASP A 174 1.77 -25.76 11.61
C ASP A 174 0.66 -26.24 12.56
N ALA A 175 -0.60 -26.01 12.19
CA ALA A 175 -1.77 -26.49 12.92
C ALA A 175 -2.22 -27.91 12.52
N GLY A 176 -1.53 -28.55 11.57
CA GLY A 176 -1.91 -29.85 11.04
C GLY A 176 -3.19 -29.85 10.20
N ILE A 177 -3.60 -28.69 9.68
CA ILE A 177 -4.77 -28.54 8.79
C ILE A 177 -4.30 -28.70 7.35
N SER A 178 -4.91 -29.65 6.62
CA SER A 178 -4.57 -29.87 5.22
C SER A 178 -4.96 -28.67 4.36
N TYR A 179 -4.01 -28.17 3.57
CA TYR A 179 -4.28 -27.16 2.57
C TYR A 179 -5.20 -27.68 1.47
N ASP A 180 -6.22 -26.91 1.11
CA ASP A 180 -7.16 -27.20 0.03
C ASP A 180 -7.19 -26.01 -0.95
N ASP A 181 -6.67 -26.20 -2.16
CA ASP A 181 -6.65 -25.15 -3.20
C ASP A 181 -8.06 -24.72 -3.64
N GLY A 182 -9.06 -25.60 -3.47
CA GLY A 182 -10.46 -25.29 -3.72
C GLY A 182 -11.04 -24.21 -2.80
N LEU A 183 -10.37 -23.91 -1.68
CA LEU A 183 -10.75 -22.83 -0.75
C LEU A 183 -10.09 -21.47 -1.09
N VAL A 184 -9.26 -21.41 -2.12
CA VAL A 184 -8.56 -20.17 -2.49
C VAL A 184 -9.26 -19.48 -3.64
N MET A 185 -9.92 -18.38 -3.34
CA MET A 185 -10.51 -17.48 -4.34
C MET A 185 -9.42 -16.55 -4.87
N ARG A 186 -9.06 -16.70 -6.15
CA ARG A 186 -8.05 -15.88 -6.83
C ARG A 186 -8.71 -14.99 -7.88
N GLU A 187 -8.37 -13.72 -7.86
CA GLU A 187 -8.83 -12.76 -8.86
C GLU A 187 -7.76 -11.69 -9.11
N THR A 188 -7.48 -11.43 -10.37
CA THR A 188 -6.44 -10.46 -10.79
C THR A 188 -6.99 -9.15 -11.30
N TYR A 189 -8.24 -9.13 -11.82
CA TYR A 189 -8.72 -7.99 -12.61
C TYR A 189 -9.89 -7.22 -12.01
N SER A 190 -10.68 -7.83 -11.12
CA SER A 190 -11.86 -7.15 -10.55
C SER A 190 -12.23 -7.69 -9.17
N GLN A 191 -12.27 -6.80 -8.21
CA GLN A 191 -12.78 -7.15 -6.87
C GLN A 191 -14.25 -7.61 -6.89
N GLU A 192 -15.03 -7.25 -7.90
CA GLU A 192 -16.42 -7.70 -8.07
C GLU A 192 -16.52 -9.22 -8.24
N CYS A 193 -15.51 -9.85 -8.80
CA CYS A 193 -15.47 -11.31 -8.94
C CYS A 193 -15.51 -12.03 -7.59
N PHE A 194 -15.00 -11.44 -6.49
CA PHE A 194 -15.06 -12.06 -5.17
C PHE A 194 -16.48 -12.25 -4.68
N TYR A 195 -17.43 -11.42 -5.06
CA TYR A 195 -18.85 -11.63 -4.78
C TYR A 195 -19.35 -12.96 -5.40
N GLN A 196 -19.05 -13.20 -6.68
CA GLN A 196 -19.48 -14.42 -7.38
C GLN A 196 -18.71 -15.66 -6.89
N LEU A 197 -17.41 -15.53 -6.65
CA LEU A 197 -16.58 -16.62 -6.12
C LEU A 197 -17.05 -17.06 -4.73
N THR A 198 -17.41 -16.11 -3.86
CA THR A 198 -17.97 -16.42 -2.54
C THR A 198 -19.28 -17.19 -2.65
N LYS A 199 -20.20 -16.76 -3.50
CA LYS A 199 -21.47 -17.48 -3.71
C LYS A 199 -21.24 -18.90 -4.19
N LYS A 200 -20.32 -19.08 -5.14
CA LYS A 200 -19.94 -20.41 -5.65
C LYS A 200 -19.35 -21.28 -4.53
N LEU A 201 -18.43 -20.73 -3.75
CA LEU A 201 -17.75 -21.43 -2.67
C LEU A 201 -18.72 -21.88 -1.58
N MET A 202 -19.61 -20.96 -1.15
CA MET A 202 -20.60 -21.24 -0.10
C MET A 202 -21.72 -22.19 -0.55
N SER A 203 -21.94 -22.33 -1.87
CA SER A 203 -22.93 -23.29 -2.43
C SER A 203 -22.33 -24.68 -2.65
N ALA A 204 -21.05 -24.89 -2.34
CA ALA A 204 -20.42 -26.20 -2.42
C ALA A 204 -20.92 -27.13 -1.31
N GLY A 205 -20.77 -28.46 -1.50
CA GLY A 205 -21.25 -29.44 -0.53
C GLY A 205 -20.56 -29.41 0.84
N ASP A 206 -19.40 -28.75 0.93
CA ASP A 206 -18.62 -28.59 2.16
C ASP A 206 -18.04 -27.16 2.20
N PRO A 207 -18.85 -26.15 2.64
CA PRO A 207 -18.42 -24.77 2.67
C PRO A 207 -17.39 -24.51 3.79
N PRO A 208 -16.59 -23.42 3.68
CA PRO A 208 -15.68 -23.00 4.74
C PRO A 208 -16.44 -22.49 5.99
N ASP A 209 -15.79 -22.56 7.15
CA ASP A 209 -16.26 -22.01 8.42
C ASP A 209 -15.69 -20.60 8.72
N ALA A 210 -14.66 -20.20 7.98
CA ALA A 210 -14.09 -18.87 8.01
C ALA A 210 -13.50 -18.44 6.66
N ILE A 211 -13.40 -17.14 6.42
CA ILE A 211 -12.72 -16.57 5.25
C ILE A 211 -11.72 -15.51 5.71
N PHE A 212 -10.47 -15.67 5.30
CA PHE A 212 -9.47 -14.63 5.40
C PHE A 212 -9.33 -13.90 4.05
N ALA A 213 -9.68 -12.64 3.99
CA ALA A 213 -9.52 -11.79 2.83
C ALA A 213 -8.20 -10.99 2.94
N LEU A 214 -7.34 -11.09 1.94
CA LEU A 214 -6.02 -10.45 1.97
C LEU A 214 -6.03 -8.92 1.75
N SER A 215 -7.23 -8.32 1.68
CA SER A 215 -7.45 -6.86 1.82
C SER A 215 -8.89 -6.58 2.25
N ASP A 216 -9.12 -5.44 2.88
CA ASP A 216 -10.47 -5.05 3.31
C ASP A 216 -11.45 -4.83 2.15
N PRO A 217 -11.06 -4.25 1.00
CA PRO A 217 -11.95 -4.20 -0.17
C PRO A 217 -12.42 -5.58 -0.66
N ILE A 218 -11.56 -6.60 -0.60
CA ILE A 218 -11.96 -8.00 -0.88
C ILE A 218 -12.93 -8.49 0.18
N ALA A 219 -12.65 -8.24 1.48
CA ALA A 219 -13.54 -8.63 2.58
C ALA A 219 -14.95 -8.04 2.42
N PHE A 220 -15.06 -6.78 2.01
CA PHE A 220 -16.37 -6.15 1.80
C PHE A 220 -17.19 -6.83 0.70
N ARG A 221 -16.57 -7.27 -0.39
CA ARG A 221 -17.25 -8.04 -1.45
C ARG A 221 -17.70 -9.41 -0.97
N ILE A 222 -16.88 -10.08 -0.17
CA ILE A 222 -17.21 -11.34 0.48
C ILE A 222 -18.39 -11.16 1.43
N MET A 223 -18.33 -10.17 2.34
CA MET A 223 -19.41 -9.90 3.29
C MET A 223 -20.73 -9.56 2.59
N HIS A 224 -20.67 -8.79 1.49
CA HIS A 224 -21.86 -8.50 0.67
C HIS A 224 -22.48 -9.79 0.11
N ALA A 225 -21.67 -10.70 -0.45
CA ALA A 225 -22.16 -11.97 -0.96
C ALA A 225 -22.78 -12.84 0.13
N LEU A 226 -22.16 -12.90 1.31
CA LEU A 226 -22.67 -13.66 2.46
C LEU A 226 -24.02 -13.10 2.96
N HIS A 227 -24.11 -11.76 3.03
CA HIS A 227 -25.35 -11.08 3.39
C HIS A 227 -26.49 -11.44 2.42
N ASP A 228 -26.25 -11.40 1.10
CA ASP A 228 -27.26 -11.75 0.08
C ASP A 228 -27.66 -13.24 0.09
N MET A 229 -26.82 -14.07 0.67
CA MET A 229 -27.10 -15.49 0.93
C MET A 229 -27.81 -15.73 2.27
N ASN A 230 -28.12 -14.66 3.03
CA ASN A 230 -28.69 -14.71 4.38
C ASN A 230 -27.80 -15.51 5.38
N LEU A 231 -26.49 -15.48 5.22
CA LEU A 231 -25.54 -16.06 6.15
C LEU A 231 -25.12 -15.03 7.19
N ASN A 232 -25.15 -15.42 8.46
CA ASN A 232 -24.82 -14.55 9.58
C ASN A 232 -23.31 -14.57 9.84
N ILE A 233 -22.71 -13.38 9.86
CA ILE A 233 -21.33 -13.19 10.28
C ILE A 233 -21.35 -12.71 11.74
N PRO A 234 -20.65 -13.36 12.67
CA PRO A 234 -19.73 -14.49 12.49
C PRO A 234 -20.37 -15.89 12.66
N ASN A 235 -21.67 -15.99 13.03
CA ASN A 235 -22.26 -17.23 13.55
C ASN A 235 -22.25 -18.39 12.54
N ASP A 236 -22.48 -18.12 11.25
CA ASP A 236 -22.44 -19.12 10.19
C ASP A 236 -21.05 -19.19 9.54
N ILE A 237 -20.34 -18.05 9.49
CA ILE A 237 -19.01 -17.94 8.90
C ILE A 237 -18.28 -16.70 9.44
N ALA A 238 -17.06 -16.89 9.91
CA ALA A 238 -16.20 -15.79 10.33
C ALA A 238 -15.48 -15.14 9.14
N VAL A 239 -15.23 -13.81 9.22
CA VAL A 239 -14.49 -13.07 8.19
C VAL A 239 -13.41 -12.21 8.83
N ILE A 240 -12.16 -12.33 8.31
CA ILE A 240 -11.06 -11.41 8.63
C ILE A 240 -10.64 -10.68 7.35
N GLY A 241 -10.35 -9.38 7.48
CA GLY A 241 -9.75 -8.55 6.45
C GLY A 241 -8.27 -8.25 6.68
N PHE A 242 -7.74 -7.36 5.85
CA PHE A 242 -6.39 -6.84 5.95
C PHE A 242 -6.41 -5.38 5.47
N ASP A 243 -5.79 -4.47 6.18
CA ASP A 243 -5.51 -3.04 5.98
C ASP A 243 -6.03 -2.17 7.12
N ASN A 244 -7.21 -2.46 7.69
CA ASN A 244 -7.94 -1.67 8.69
C ASN A 244 -8.32 -0.27 8.16
N VAL A 245 -8.86 -0.21 6.94
CA VAL A 245 -9.41 1.05 6.42
C VAL A 245 -10.62 1.51 7.23
N GLU A 246 -10.93 2.81 7.23
CA GLU A 246 -12.01 3.39 8.05
C GLU A 246 -13.34 2.65 7.92
N LEU A 247 -13.71 2.26 6.70
CA LEU A 247 -14.94 1.52 6.42
C LEU A 247 -15.05 0.19 7.17
N SER A 248 -13.92 -0.45 7.53
CA SER A 248 -13.90 -1.73 8.28
C SER A 248 -14.59 -1.63 9.65
N SER A 249 -14.61 -0.44 10.24
CA SER A 249 -15.30 -0.17 11.50
C SER A 249 -16.80 0.15 11.32
N MET A 250 -17.24 0.49 10.11
CA MET A 250 -18.57 1.01 9.79
C MET A 250 -19.50 -0.02 9.14
N VAL A 251 -18.92 -1.09 8.54
CA VAL A 251 -19.73 -2.18 7.98
C VAL A 251 -20.44 -2.99 9.07
N GLU A 252 -21.49 -3.71 8.72
CA GLU A 252 -22.24 -4.55 9.66
C GLU A 252 -22.13 -6.03 9.27
N PRO A 253 -21.57 -6.87 10.16
CA PRO A 253 -20.89 -6.50 11.40
C PRO A 253 -19.54 -5.80 11.14
N PRO A 254 -19.01 -4.99 12.09
CA PRO A 254 -17.67 -4.41 11.97
C PRO A 254 -16.62 -5.48 11.75
N LEU A 255 -15.72 -5.25 10.78
CA LEU A 255 -14.76 -6.22 10.29
C LEU A 255 -13.53 -6.32 11.20
N THR A 256 -13.24 -7.51 11.71
CA THR A 256 -11.93 -7.88 12.26
C THR A 256 -10.91 -7.85 11.12
N THR A 257 -9.78 -7.16 11.32
CA THR A 257 -8.82 -6.93 10.23
C THR A 257 -7.41 -6.74 10.77
N VAL A 258 -6.42 -7.07 9.96
CA VAL A 258 -5.02 -6.71 10.23
C VAL A 258 -4.83 -5.23 9.96
N SER A 259 -4.44 -4.49 10.98
CA SER A 259 -4.14 -3.05 10.86
C SER A 259 -2.73 -2.82 10.38
N GLN A 260 -2.60 -2.13 9.24
CA GLN A 260 -1.37 -1.53 8.79
C GLN A 260 -1.27 -0.08 9.29
N PRO A 261 -0.09 0.41 9.69
CA PRO A 261 0.11 1.81 10.07
C PRO A 261 0.25 2.69 8.82
N LEU A 262 -0.82 2.80 8.01
CA LEU A 262 -0.80 3.39 6.66
C LEU A 262 -0.30 4.84 6.65
N TYR A 263 -0.78 5.67 7.59
CA TYR A 263 -0.30 7.05 7.75
C TYR A 263 1.20 7.09 8.09
N ASP A 264 1.65 6.23 8.99
CA ASP A 264 3.07 6.18 9.40
C ASP A 264 3.98 5.65 8.28
N LEU A 265 3.47 4.73 7.42
CA LEU A 265 4.17 4.29 6.21
C LEU A 265 4.43 5.50 5.28
N GLY A 266 3.41 6.34 5.08
CA GLY A 266 3.55 7.58 4.32
C GLY A 266 4.55 8.56 4.93
N CYS A 267 4.48 8.76 6.24
CA CYS A 267 5.43 9.60 6.98
C CYS A 267 6.87 9.09 6.86
N ALA A 268 7.08 7.79 7.00
CA ALA A 268 8.40 7.17 6.91
C ALA A 268 8.97 7.28 5.50
N ALA A 269 8.15 7.07 4.47
CA ALA A 269 8.55 7.21 3.07
C ALA A 269 9.00 8.64 2.75
N ALA A 270 8.21 9.64 3.15
CA ALA A 270 8.57 11.04 2.92
C ALA A 270 9.86 11.44 3.67
N LYS A 271 10.03 11.01 4.92
CA LYS A 271 11.27 11.24 5.69
C LYS A 271 12.47 10.60 5.00
N SER A 272 12.33 9.37 4.52
CA SER A 272 13.40 8.66 3.81
C SER A 272 13.77 9.36 2.51
N LEU A 273 12.79 9.78 1.70
CA LEU A 273 13.04 10.52 0.47
C LEU A 273 13.74 11.87 0.73
N ILE A 274 13.26 12.64 1.69
CA ILE A 274 13.86 13.94 2.07
C ILE A 274 15.30 13.73 2.55
N ARG A 275 15.59 12.68 3.32
CA ARG A 275 16.95 12.31 3.71
C ARG A 275 17.84 12.06 2.50
N GLN A 276 17.36 11.33 1.49
CA GLN A 276 18.10 11.07 0.26
C GLN A 276 18.38 12.36 -0.52
N ILE A 277 17.37 13.24 -0.67
CA ILE A 277 17.51 14.54 -1.34
C ILE A 277 18.59 15.39 -0.64
N GLN A 278 18.50 15.52 0.70
CA GLN A 278 19.45 16.30 1.49
C GLN A 278 20.86 15.70 1.47
N HIS A 279 20.98 14.38 1.43
CA HIS A 279 22.28 13.72 1.33
C HIS A 279 22.92 13.99 -0.03
N LYS A 280 22.15 13.80 -1.12
CA LYS A 280 22.61 14.08 -2.48
C LYS A 280 23.06 15.54 -2.64
N ASP A 281 22.32 16.50 -2.05
CA ASP A 281 22.70 17.91 -2.07
C ASP A 281 24.05 18.20 -1.41
N ARG A 282 24.38 17.46 -0.35
CA ARG A 282 25.63 17.66 0.40
C ARG A 282 26.81 16.89 -0.17
N CYS A 283 26.56 15.65 -0.63
CA CYS A 283 27.62 14.70 -0.99
C CYS A 283 27.74 14.49 -2.50
N GLY A 284 26.75 14.94 -3.30
CA GLY A 284 26.71 14.72 -4.76
C GLY A 284 26.21 13.33 -5.19
N GLU A 285 26.01 12.42 -4.24
CA GLU A 285 25.59 11.04 -4.49
C GLU A 285 24.43 10.61 -3.58
N LEU A 286 23.73 9.55 -3.95
CA LEU A 286 22.67 8.98 -3.13
C LEU A 286 23.26 8.10 -2.01
N PRO A 287 22.65 8.09 -0.80
CA PRO A 287 23.08 7.22 0.29
C PRO A 287 22.75 5.75 -0.02
N THR A 288 23.37 4.84 0.71
CA THR A 288 23.00 3.41 0.66
C THR A 288 21.52 3.23 1.02
N PRO A 289 20.83 2.27 0.35
CA PRO A 289 19.43 1.95 0.64
C PRO A 289 19.18 1.58 2.11
N VAL A 290 18.02 1.96 2.61
CA VAL A 290 17.55 1.61 3.96
C VAL A 290 16.14 1.05 3.85
N ASN A 291 15.93 -0.12 4.47
CA ASN A 291 14.63 -0.77 4.51
C ASN A 291 14.00 -0.57 5.88
N SER A 292 12.74 -0.17 5.89
CA SER A 292 11.96 0.09 7.10
C SER A 292 10.73 -0.82 7.12
N VAL A 293 10.61 -1.63 8.16
CA VAL A 293 9.46 -2.51 8.39
C VAL A 293 8.72 -2.00 9.61
N LEU A 294 7.47 -1.60 9.44
CA LEU A 294 6.60 -1.13 10.53
C LEU A 294 5.73 -2.29 11.05
N GLY A 295 5.39 -2.24 12.33
CA GLY A 295 4.58 -3.28 12.96
C GLY A 295 3.12 -3.23 12.53
N THR A 296 2.48 -4.40 12.47
CA THR A 296 1.05 -4.59 12.27
C THR A 296 0.38 -5.08 13.55
N SER A 297 -0.94 -5.01 13.62
CA SER A 297 -1.72 -5.59 14.72
C SER A 297 -3.06 -6.11 14.22
N LEU A 298 -3.58 -7.17 14.83
CA LEU A 298 -4.94 -7.65 14.56
C LEU A 298 -5.94 -6.85 15.39
N ILE A 299 -6.88 -6.18 14.73
CA ILE A 299 -7.96 -5.43 15.38
C ILE A 299 -9.21 -6.31 15.40
N LEU A 300 -9.55 -6.81 16.58
CA LEU A 300 -10.71 -7.66 16.78
C LEU A 300 -11.98 -6.82 16.80
N ARG A 301 -12.99 -7.26 16.02
CA ARG A 301 -14.34 -6.69 15.96
C ARG A 301 -15.38 -7.81 15.96
N ARG A 302 -16.57 -7.55 15.39
CA ARG A 302 -17.70 -8.49 15.48
C ARG A 302 -17.80 -9.48 14.32
N SER A 303 -16.87 -9.49 13.39
CA SER A 303 -16.90 -10.43 12.24
C SER A 303 -16.20 -11.77 12.52
N THR A 304 -15.64 -11.94 13.73
CA THR A 304 -15.01 -13.20 14.20
C THR A 304 -15.44 -13.52 15.61
#